data_e5853b76c4ffd59c3e4b5bcdf6d70f17
#
_entry.id   e5853b76c4ffd59c3e4b5bcdf6d70f17
#
_cell.length_a   1.000
_cell.length_b   1.000
_cell.length_c   1.000
_cell.angle_alpha   90.00
_cell.angle_beta   90.00
_cell.angle_gamma   90.00
#
_symmetry.space_group_name_H-M   'P 1'
#
loop_
_entity.id
_entity.type
_entity.pdbx_description
1 polymer ?
#
loop_
_entity_poly.entity_id
_entity_poly.type
_entity_poly.pdbx_seq_one_letter_code
_entity_poly.pdbx_strand_id
1 'polypeptide(L)'
;MKIAAHSIPLFILFLLIAIVEAKELRENPKLDAKVKAFLNSGVRWRDMNIPTSDGQLLYDLIIKGGYTKALEIGTSTGHSAIWMAWALSKTGGKLITIEIDESRHQTALENFARAGLSDYIDARLADAHTLVRQLDGPFDFVFSDADKDWYKQYFIDIDPKLIIGGCFTAHNISVGRRGRGGQSGTREFIEYVQSLSNYETTIDSRGGGVSISYKKAE
;
A
#
# COMPACT_ATOMS: atom_id res chain seq x y z
N MET A 1 -67.73 14.29 32.27
CA MET A 1 -66.71 13.28 32.05
C MET A 1 -65.83 13.75 30.87
N LYS A 2 -64.63 14.32 31.14
CA LYS A 2 -63.73 14.89 30.09
C LYS A 2 -62.64 13.83 29.82
N ILE A 3 -62.58 13.35 28.58
CA ILE A 3 -61.57 12.43 28.12
C ILE A 3 -60.37 13.26 27.67
N ALA A 4 -59.26 13.10 28.37
CA ALA A 4 -57.98 13.75 28.00
C ALA A 4 -57.32 12.97 26.88
N ALA A 5 -57.11 13.60 25.72
CA ALA A 5 -56.33 13.05 24.63
C ALA A 5 -54.82 13.18 24.94
N HIS A 6 -54.13 12.08 25.04
CA HIS A 6 -52.65 12.05 25.16
C HIS A 6 -52.06 12.08 23.74
N SER A 7 -51.41 13.19 23.41
CA SER A 7 -50.62 13.29 22.20
C SER A 7 -49.24 12.62 22.41
N ILE A 8 -48.96 11.58 21.62
CA ILE A 8 -47.69 10.91 21.56
C ILE A 8 -46.75 11.75 20.64
N PRO A 9 -45.59 12.18 21.11
CA PRO A 9 -44.67 12.89 20.22
C PRO A 9 -44.02 11.90 19.25
N LEU A 10 -44.21 12.18 17.95
CA LEU A 10 -43.56 11.44 16.85
C LEU A 10 -42.09 11.83 16.83
N PHE A 11 -41.21 10.97 17.39
CA PHE A 11 -39.75 11.08 17.21
C PHE A 11 -39.41 10.64 15.79
N ILE A 12 -39.16 11.63 14.90
CA ILE A 12 -38.61 11.39 13.57
C ILE A 12 -37.10 11.10 13.76
N LEU A 13 -36.74 9.83 13.70
CA LEU A 13 -35.35 9.36 13.67
C LEU A 13 -34.78 9.68 12.28
N PHE A 14 -34.05 10.79 12.13
CA PHE A 14 -33.25 11.06 10.94
C PHE A 14 -32.07 10.08 10.91
N LEU A 15 -32.22 9.01 10.13
CA LEU A 15 -31.10 8.12 9.78
C LEU A 15 -30.23 8.89 8.76
N LEU A 16 -29.13 9.51 9.21
CA LEU A 16 -28.09 10.03 8.34
C LEU A 16 -27.38 8.84 7.70
N ILE A 17 -27.86 8.44 6.53
CA ILE A 17 -27.11 7.54 5.65
C ILE A 17 -25.99 8.40 5.06
N ALA A 18 -24.77 8.27 5.59
CA ALA A 18 -23.58 8.80 4.94
C ALA A 18 -23.42 8.01 3.63
N ILE A 19 -23.85 8.62 2.52
CA ILE A 19 -23.53 8.14 1.18
C ILE A 19 -22.03 8.43 1.02
N VAL A 20 -21.20 7.40 1.21
CA VAL A 20 -19.81 7.45 0.76
C VAL A 20 -19.89 7.45 -0.77
N GLU A 21 -19.82 8.63 -1.38
CA GLU A 21 -19.63 8.74 -2.82
C GLU A 21 -18.34 7.99 -3.17
N ALA A 22 -18.49 6.90 -3.90
CA ALA A 22 -17.33 6.22 -4.47
C ALA A 22 -16.62 7.21 -5.39
N LYS A 23 -15.42 7.64 -5.01
CA LYS A 23 -14.63 8.59 -5.80
C LYS A 23 -14.41 8.00 -7.18
N GLU A 24 -14.90 8.69 -8.21
CA GLU A 24 -14.79 8.24 -9.59
C GLU A 24 -13.31 8.11 -9.98
N LEU A 25 -12.94 6.96 -10.55
CA LEU A 25 -11.58 6.71 -10.99
C LEU A 25 -11.25 7.55 -12.23
N ARG A 26 -10.07 8.14 -12.26
CA ARG A 26 -9.58 8.91 -13.40
C ARG A 26 -9.23 7.97 -14.54
N GLU A 27 -9.79 8.20 -15.70
CA GLU A 27 -9.45 7.45 -16.89
C GLU A 27 -8.35 8.14 -17.70
N ASN A 28 -7.33 7.36 -18.08
CA ASN A 28 -6.28 7.79 -19.01
C ASN A 28 -5.87 6.61 -19.89
N PRO A 29 -6.65 6.29 -20.95
CA PRO A 29 -6.38 5.14 -21.81
C PRO A 29 -5.00 5.16 -22.47
N LYS A 30 -4.45 6.36 -22.75
CA LYS A 30 -3.12 6.50 -23.32
C LYS A 30 -2.03 6.08 -22.34
N LEU A 31 -2.14 6.50 -21.07
CA LEU A 31 -1.23 6.08 -20.01
C LEU A 31 -1.37 4.58 -19.74
N ASP A 32 -2.59 4.06 -19.69
CA ASP A 32 -2.85 2.63 -19.50
C ASP A 32 -2.18 1.76 -20.57
N ALA A 33 -2.33 2.16 -21.82
CA ALA A 33 -1.71 1.45 -22.93
C ALA A 33 -0.17 1.50 -22.83
N LYS A 34 0.40 2.65 -22.42
CA LYS A 34 1.85 2.82 -22.26
C LYS A 34 2.39 1.96 -21.10
N VAL A 35 1.74 1.96 -19.93
CA VAL A 35 2.16 1.14 -18.79
C VAL A 35 2.06 -0.34 -19.11
N LYS A 36 0.94 -0.80 -19.70
CA LYS A 36 0.76 -2.20 -20.13
C LYS A 36 1.83 -2.62 -21.13
N ALA A 37 2.12 -1.79 -22.13
CA ALA A 37 3.16 -2.07 -23.12
C ALA A 37 4.53 -2.18 -22.46
N PHE A 38 4.84 -1.31 -21.49
CA PHE A 38 6.11 -1.34 -20.75
C PHE A 38 6.23 -2.62 -19.89
N LEU A 39 5.23 -2.96 -19.09
CA LEU A 39 5.23 -4.17 -18.26
C LEU A 39 5.36 -5.45 -19.11
N ASN A 40 4.81 -5.47 -20.34
CA ASN A 40 4.88 -6.58 -21.27
C ASN A 40 6.09 -6.54 -22.24
N SER A 41 6.96 -5.54 -22.15
CA SER A 41 8.04 -5.30 -23.11
C SER A 41 9.24 -6.26 -23.00
N GLY A 42 9.15 -7.30 -22.18
CA GLY A 42 10.24 -8.25 -21.95
C GLY A 42 11.37 -7.71 -21.07
N VAL A 43 11.14 -6.60 -20.38
CA VAL A 43 12.03 -6.15 -19.29
C VAL A 43 12.19 -7.29 -18.29
N ARG A 44 13.44 -7.71 -18.10
CA ARG A 44 13.72 -8.80 -17.16
C ARG A 44 13.82 -8.23 -15.75
N TRP A 45 12.75 -8.32 -14.98
CA TRP A 45 12.68 -7.96 -13.57
C TRP A 45 13.45 -9.01 -12.73
N ARG A 46 14.79 -8.98 -12.78
CA ARG A 46 15.64 -10.01 -12.16
C ARG A 46 16.26 -9.57 -10.83
N ASP A 47 16.34 -8.28 -10.57
CA ASP A 47 17.03 -7.73 -9.40
C ASP A 47 16.00 -7.40 -8.31
N MET A 48 15.81 -8.34 -7.37
CA MET A 48 14.98 -8.20 -6.18
C MET A 48 13.58 -7.59 -6.42
N ASN A 49 12.99 -7.85 -7.59
CA ASN A 49 11.66 -7.38 -7.94
C ASN A 49 10.59 -8.42 -7.59
N ILE A 50 9.40 -7.92 -7.29
CA ILE A 50 8.23 -8.75 -6.96
C ILE A 50 7.72 -9.51 -8.20
N PRO A 51 7.02 -10.66 -8.02
CA PRO A 51 6.25 -11.30 -9.09
C PRO A 51 5.14 -10.37 -9.63
N THR A 52 4.78 -10.55 -10.89
CA THR A 52 3.68 -9.80 -11.52
C THR A 52 2.34 -9.95 -10.78
N SER A 53 2.08 -11.13 -10.20
CA SER A 53 0.88 -11.39 -9.37
C SER A 53 0.81 -10.48 -8.15
N ASP A 54 1.96 -10.20 -7.52
CA ASP A 54 2.02 -9.35 -6.34
C ASP A 54 1.89 -7.87 -6.74
N GLY A 55 2.46 -7.49 -7.90
CA GLY A 55 2.23 -6.17 -8.47
C GLY A 55 0.75 -5.90 -8.76
N GLN A 56 0.06 -6.87 -9.37
CA GLN A 56 -1.39 -6.77 -9.62
C GLN A 56 -2.17 -6.69 -8.30
N LEU A 57 -1.78 -7.45 -7.26
CA LEU A 57 -2.39 -7.37 -5.94
C LEU A 57 -2.28 -5.96 -5.35
N LEU A 58 -1.08 -5.35 -5.38
CA LEU A 58 -0.86 -3.98 -4.88
C LEU A 58 -1.72 -2.96 -5.64
N TYR A 59 -1.79 -3.10 -6.97
CA TYR A 59 -2.68 -2.28 -7.82
C TYR A 59 -4.14 -2.40 -7.37
N ASP A 60 -4.65 -3.62 -7.23
CA ASP A 60 -6.05 -3.89 -6.87
C ASP A 60 -6.40 -3.37 -5.47
N LEU A 61 -5.47 -3.49 -4.50
CA LEU A 61 -5.65 -2.95 -3.15
C LEU A 61 -5.78 -1.43 -3.16
N ILE A 62 -4.92 -0.73 -3.93
CA ILE A 62 -4.96 0.73 -4.05
C ILE A 62 -6.27 1.19 -4.70
N ILE A 63 -6.69 0.53 -5.79
CA ILE A 63 -7.96 0.85 -6.48
C ILE A 63 -9.15 0.62 -5.54
N LYS A 64 -9.21 -0.55 -4.89
CA LYS A 64 -10.30 -0.92 -3.98
C LYS A 64 -10.40 0.02 -2.77
N GLY A 65 -9.26 0.40 -2.20
CA GLY A 65 -9.20 1.32 -1.05
C GLY A 65 -9.39 2.80 -1.44
N GLY A 66 -9.28 3.15 -2.73
CA GLY A 66 -9.27 4.55 -3.19
C GLY A 66 -8.07 5.33 -2.66
N TYR A 67 -6.95 4.65 -2.35
CA TYR A 67 -5.78 5.22 -1.71
C TYR A 67 -5.08 6.24 -2.60
N THR A 68 -4.52 7.27 -1.99
CA THR A 68 -3.94 8.43 -2.68
C THR A 68 -2.58 8.88 -2.18
N LYS A 69 -2.15 8.40 -1.00
CA LYS A 69 -0.87 8.77 -0.37
C LYS A 69 -0.10 7.51 0.00
N ALA A 70 0.60 6.96 -0.97
CA ALA A 70 1.33 5.71 -0.79
C ALA A 70 2.81 5.92 -0.45
N LEU A 71 3.35 5.01 0.35
CA LEU A 71 4.77 4.88 0.64
C LEU A 71 5.25 3.49 0.27
N GLU A 72 6.37 3.39 -0.44
CA GLU A 72 7.13 2.17 -0.67
C GLU A 72 8.48 2.24 0.01
N ILE A 73 8.83 1.19 0.74
CA ILE A 73 10.12 1.02 1.40
C ILE A 73 10.87 -0.11 0.68
N GLY A 74 11.81 0.25 -0.19
CA GLY A 74 12.53 -0.65 -1.09
C GLY A 74 12.01 -0.61 -2.52
N THR A 75 12.59 0.27 -3.35
CA THR A 75 12.20 0.47 -4.76
C THR A 75 12.77 -0.61 -5.67
N SER A 76 14.02 -1.05 -5.41
CA SER A 76 14.82 -1.81 -6.37
C SER A 76 14.84 -1.12 -7.75
N THR A 77 14.56 -1.83 -8.83
CA THR A 77 14.49 -1.24 -10.18
C THR A 77 13.07 -0.76 -10.57
N GLY A 78 12.12 -0.72 -9.61
CA GLY A 78 10.85 -0.02 -9.71
C GLY A 78 9.64 -0.81 -10.19
N HIS A 79 9.68 -2.16 -10.19
CA HIS A 79 8.55 -2.97 -10.68
C HIS A 79 7.28 -2.76 -9.85
N SER A 80 7.36 -2.88 -8.53
CA SER A 80 6.26 -2.62 -7.60
C SER A 80 5.77 -1.17 -7.65
N ALA A 81 6.72 -0.21 -7.67
CA ALA A 81 6.42 1.20 -7.80
C ALA A 81 5.59 1.53 -9.05
N ILE A 82 5.87 0.88 -10.19
CA ILE A 82 5.10 1.05 -11.44
C ILE A 82 3.66 0.56 -11.27
N TRP A 83 3.43 -0.60 -10.66
CA TRP A 83 2.08 -1.10 -10.39
C TRP A 83 1.30 -0.17 -9.46
N MET A 84 1.93 0.26 -8.37
CA MET A 84 1.30 1.17 -7.40
C MET A 84 1.04 2.55 -8.00
N ALA A 85 2.01 3.15 -8.69
CA ALA A 85 1.84 4.46 -9.32
C ALA A 85 0.79 4.45 -10.44
N TRP A 86 0.67 3.33 -11.17
CA TRP A 86 -0.40 3.16 -12.14
C TRP A 86 -1.77 3.19 -11.47
N ALA A 87 -1.97 2.48 -10.35
CA ALA A 87 -3.21 2.54 -9.59
C ALA A 87 -3.45 3.96 -9.02
N LEU A 88 -2.41 4.59 -8.46
CA LEU A 88 -2.48 5.95 -7.92
C LEU A 88 -2.81 7.00 -8.99
N SER A 89 -2.42 6.80 -10.25
CA SER A 89 -2.83 7.67 -11.35
C SER A 89 -4.35 7.67 -11.55
N LYS A 90 -5.02 6.57 -11.21
CA LYS A 90 -6.47 6.41 -11.27
C LYS A 90 -7.19 7.03 -10.07
N THR A 91 -6.62 6.86 -8.89
CA THR A 91 -7.21 7.39 -7.65
C THR A 91 -6.87 8.86 -7.42
N GLY A 92 -5.94 9.42 -8.21
CA GLY A 92 -5.48 10.81 -8.10
C GLY A 92 -4.44 11.01 -7.00
N GLY A 93 -3.68 9.95 -6.70
CA GLY A 93 -2.67 9.93 -5.67
C GLY A 93 -1.23 10.04 -6.19
N LYS A 94 -0.29 9.90 -5.24
CA LYS A 94 1.16 9.84 -5.49
C LYS A 94 1.84 8.80 -4.58
N LEU A 95 2.95 8.26 -5.08
CA LEU A 95 3.84 7.35 -4.39
C LEU A 95 5.11 8.08 -3.96
N ILE A 96 5.51 7.92 -2.70
CA ILE A 96 6.90 8.10 -2.27
C ILE A 96 7.55 6.73 -2.26
N THR A 97 8.71 6.57 -2.90
CA THR A 97 9.48 5.32 -2.88
C THR A 97 10.93 5.57 -2.50
N ILE A 98 11.53 4.65 -1.72
CA ILE A 98 12.86 4.82 -1.12
C ILE A 98 13.78 3.69 -1.57
N GLU A 99 14.94 4.05 -2.11
CA GLU A 99 16.02 3.13 -2.50
C GLU A 99 17.34 3.61 -1.92
N ILE A 100 18.14 2.68 -1.41
CA ILE A 100 19.46 2.97 -0.83
C ILE A 100 20.58 2.86 -1.86
N ASP A 101 20.41 2.02 -2.88
CA ASP A 101 21.39 1.77 -3.92
C ASP A 101 21.21 2.76 -5.09
N GLU A 102 22.26 3.55 -5.37
CA GLU A 102 22.22 4.58 -6.40
C GLU A 102 21.97 4.00 -7.81
N SER A 103 22.57 2.86 -8.13
CA SER A 103 22.42 2.22 -9.45
C SER A 103 20.99 1.72 -9.69
N ARG A 104 20.37 1.10 -8.65
CA ARG A 104 18.97 0.69 -8.69
C ARG A 104 18.04 1.89 -8.78
N HIS A 105 18.29 2.91 -7.98
CA HIS A 105 17.52 4.15 -8.01
C HIS A 105 17.53 4.77 -9.41
N GLN A 106 18.71 4.90 -10.04
CA GLN A 106 18.82 5.44 -11.40
C GLN A 106 18.05 4.59 -12.43
N THR A 107 18.18 3.26 -12.33
CA THR A 107 17.43 2.32 -13.19
C THR A 107 15.91 2.46 -12.97
N ALA A 108 15.46 2.65 -11.74
CA ALA A 108 14.05 2.88 -11.42
C ALA A 108 13.52 4.17 -12.06
N LEU A 109 14.26 5.28 -11.98
CA LEU A 109 13.90 6.55 -12.62
C LEU A 109 13.71 6.40 -14.12
N GLU A 110 14.62 5.69 -14.80
CA GLU A 110 14.52 5.40 -16.23
C GLU A 110 13.27 4.56 -16.56
N ASN A 111 12.98 3.54 -15.73
CA ASN A 111 11.79 2.69 -15.88
C ASN A 111 10.50 3.50 -15.66
N PHE A 112 10.46 4.40 -14.69
CA PHE A 112 9.30 5.29 -14.44
C PHE A 112 9.04 6.21 -15.64
N ALA A 113 10.09 6.80 -16.23
CA ALA A 113 9.99 7.64 -17.42
C ALA A 113 9.48 6.85 -18.63
N ARG A 114 10.01 5.64 -18.85
CA ARG A 114 9.58 4.74 -19.94
C ARG A 114 8.12 4.31 -19.78
N ALA A 115 7.69 4.00 -18.54
CA ALA A 115 6.29 3.69 -18.23
C ALA A 115 5.37 4.91 -18.32
N GLY A 116 5.91 6.15 -18.25
CA GLY A 116 5.13 7.39 -18.25
C GLY A 116 4.53 7.74 -16.90
N LEU A 117 5.16 7.29 -15.81
CA LEU A 117 4.63 7.41 -14.45
C LEU A 117 5.44 8.35 -13.55
N SER A 118 6.47 9.05 -14.08
CA SER A 118 7.34 9.94 -13.30
C SER A 118 6.57 11.00 -12.50
N ASP A 119 5.47 11.53 -13.04
CA ASP A 119 4.67 12.56 -12.36
C ASP A 119 3.89 12.03 -11.13
N TYR A 120 3.78 10.72 -11.01
CA TYR A 120 3.06 10.03 -9.92
C TYR A 120 4.00 9.48 -8.84
N ILE A 121 5.33 9.61 -9.02
CA ILE A 121 6.35 9.00 -8.17
C ILE A 121 7.34 10.06 -7.67
N ASP A 122 7.51 10.14 -6.36
CA ASP A 122 8.59 10.85 -5.66
C ASP A 122 9.62 9.80 -5.23
N ALA A 123 10.63 9.57 -6.07
CA ALA A 123 11.67 8.58 -5.82
C ALA A 123 12.83 9.20 -5.03
N ARG A 124 13.17 8.60 -3.90
CA ARG A 124 14.20 9.11 -2.98
C ARG A 124 15.36 8.15 -2.85
N LEU A 125 16.56 8.62 -3.13
CA LEU A 125 17.80 7.91 -2.84
C LEU A 125 18.19 8.18 -1.38
N ALA A 126 17.92 7.22 -0.49
CA ALA A 126 18.15 7.37 0.94
C ALA A 126 18.13 6.04 1.68
N ASP A 127 18.69 6.02 2.89
CA ASP A 127 18.51 4.93 3.85
C ASP A 127 17.13 5.02 4.50
N ALA A 128 16.30 4.00 4.26
CA ALA A 128 14.95 3.91 4.79
C ALA A 128 14.91 3.82 6.32
N HIS A 129 15.94 3.25 6.98
CA HIS A 129 16.05 3.20 8.44
C HIS A 129 15.97 4.59 9.09
N THR A 130 16.43 5.60 8.35
CA THR A 130 16.42 6.99 8.81
C THR A 130 15.25 7.78 8.21
N LEU A 131 15.04 7.67 6.89
CA LEU A 131 14.10 8.54 6.18
C LEU A 131 12.64 8.27 6.58
N VAL A 132 12.24 7.02 6.84
CA VAL A 132 10.86 6.66 7.22
C VAL A 132 10.40 7.43 8.47
N ARG A 133 11.29 7.66 9.44
CA ARG A 133 10.99 8.44 10.64
C ARG A 133 10.77 9.92 10.36
N GLN A 134 11.44 10.46 9.34
CA GLN A 134 11.43 11.87 8.98
C GLN A 134 10.29 12.25 8.03
N LEU A 135 9.65 11.24 7.39
CA LEU A 135 8.53 11.50 6.51
C LEU A 135 7.31 11.96 7.30
N ASP A 136 6.70 13.02 6.80
CA ASP A 136 5.41 13.48 7.31
C ASP A 136 4.28 12.64 6.71
N GLY A 137 3.37 12.15 7.59
CA GLY A 137 2.12 11.55 7.15
C GLY A 137 1.09 12.60 6.70
N PRO A 138 -0.18 12.24 6.59
CA PRO A 138 -0.68 10.88 6.73
C PRO A 138 -0.45 10.05 5.46
N PHE A 139 -0.27 8.74 5.65
CA PHE A 139 -0.30 7.75 4.56
C PHE A 139 -1.62 6.97 4.62
N ASP A 140 -2.07 6.49 3.47
CA ASP A 140 -3.23 5.60 3.37
C ASP A 140 -2.85 4.20 2.83
N PHE A 141 -1.68 4.07 2.19
CA PHE A 141 -1.16 2.79 1.71
C PHE A 141 0.36 2.71 1.91
N VAL A 142 0.85 1.58 2.44
CA VAL A 142 2.28 1.35 2.62
C VAL A 142 2.66 -0.04 2.11
N PHE A 143 3.77 -0.12 1.37
CA PHE A 143 4.39 -1.38 0.94
C PHE A 143 5.83 -1.45 1.43
N SER A 144 6.16 -2.48 2.22
CA SER A 144 7.50 -2.73 2.77
C SER A 144 8.13 -3.94 2.10
N ASP A 145 9.23 -3.73 1.37
CA ASP A 145 10.02 -4.78 0.71
C ASP A 145 11.53 -4.51 0.74
N ALA A 146 12.04 -3.83 1.78
CA ALA A 146 13.46 -3.57 1.98
C ALA A 146 14.10 -4.59 2.94
N ASP A 147 14.83 -4.12 3.96
CA ASP A 147 15.48 -4.93 4.98
C ASP A 147 14.44 -5.66 5.84
N LYS A 148 14.45 -7.00 5.75
CA LYS A 148 13.44 -7.85 6.40
C LYS A 148 13.54 -7.83 7.92
N ASP A 149 14.73 -7.62 8.47
CA ASP A 149 14.94 -7.53 9.92
C ASP A 149 14.40 -6.21 10.50
N TRP A 150 14.13 -5.22 9.63
CA TRP A 150 13.53 -3.94 10.00
C TRP A 150 12.02 -3.84 9.79
N TYR A 151 11.34 -4.84 9.27
CA TYR A 151 9.91 -4.77 8.96
C TYR A 151 9.04 -4.34 10.13
N LYS A 152 9.30 -4.90 11.32
CA LYS A 152 8.60 -4.51 12.54
C LYS A 152 8.86 -3.05 12.92
N GLN A 153 10.11 -2.59 12.78
CA GLN A 153 10.45 -1.20 13.09
C GLN A 153 9.84 -0.23 12.08
N TYR A 154 9.86 -0.56 10.77
CA TYR A 154 9.16 0.24 9.75
C TYR A 154 7.66 0.36 10.05
N PHE A 155 7.04 -0.74 10.46
CA PHE A 155 5.63 -0.70 10.86
C PHE A 155 5.40 0.22 12.06
N ILE A 156 6.19 0.12 13.12
CA ILE A 156 6.09 0.96 14.32
C ILE A 156 6.29 2.45 13.99
N ASP A 157 7.26 2.78 13.11
CA ASP A 157 7.53 4.16 12.71
C ASP A 157 6.44 4.76 11.81
N ILE A 158 5.70 3.90 11.09
CA ILE A 158 4.61 4.29 10.17
C ILE A 158 3.23 4.30 10.85
N ASP A 159 2.97 3.42 11.81
CA ASP A 159 1.65 3.29 12.45
C ASP A 159 1.02 4.63 12.89
N PRO A 160 1.75 5.55 13.56
CA PRO A 160 1.19 6.86 13.91
C PRO A 160 0.87 7.77 12.71
N LYS A 161 1.39 7.43 11.54
CA LYS A 161 1.24 8.19 10.29
C LYS A 161 0.28 7.53 9.31
N LEU A 162 -0.18 6.31 9.61
CA LEU A 162 -1.17 5.57 8.81
C LEU A 162 -2.57 5.92 9.30
N ILE A 163 -3.44 6.35 8.39
CA ILE A 163 -4.84 6.68 8.74
C ILE A 163 -5.65 5.44 9.13
N ILE A 164 -6.72 5.62 9.89
CA ILE A 164 -7.74 4.58 10.08
C ILE A 164 -8.34 4.23 8.70
N GLY A 165 -8.48 2.95 8.38
CA GLY A 165 -8.83 2.45 7.05
C GLY A 165 -7.64 2.33 6.09
N GLY A 166 -6.46 2.81 6.49
CA GLY A 166 -5.22 2.64 5.73
C GLY A 166 -4.73 1.19 5.76
N CYS A 167 -3.88 0.85 4.79
CA CYS A 167 -3.37 -0.49 4.58
C CYS A 167 -1.84 -0.51 4.62
N PHE A 168 -1.27 -1.31 5.53
CA PHE A 168 0.15 -1.65 5.54
C PHE A 168 0.35 -3.03 4.94
N THR A 169 1.18 -3.13 3.91
CA THR A 169 1.53 -4.39 3.24
C THR A 169 3.03 -4.68 3.37
N ALA A 170 3.40 -5.96 3.49
CA ALA A 170 4.80 -6.38 3.53
C ALA A 170 5.01 -7.64 2.69
N HIS A 171 6.13 -7.68 1.95
CA HIS A 171 6.46 -8.77 1.03
C HIS A 171 7.28 -9.88 1.69
N ASN A 172 7.41 -11.03 0.99
CA ASN A 172 8.15 -12.21 1.45
C ASN A 172 7.64 -12.80 2.78
N ILE A 173 6.35 -12.68 3.04
CA ILE A 173 5.71 -13.30 4.19
C ILE A 173 5.33 -14.74 3.84
N SER A 174 5.98 -15.71 4.49
CA SER A 174 5.67 -17.14 4.30
C SER A 174 4.95 -17.72 5.51
N VAL A 175 3.78 -18.31 5.27
CA VAL A 175 3.02 -19.06 6.27
C VAL A 175 3.42 -20.53 6.22
N GLY A 176 3.88 -21.10 7.33
CA GLY A 176 3.96 -22.55 7.51
C GLY A 176 5.23 -23.25 7.03
N ARG A 177 6.23 -22.62 6.49
CA ARG A 177 7.54 -23.25 6.24
C ARG A 177 8.44 -23.16 7.48
N ARG A 178 8.39 -24.20 8.33
CA ARG A 178 9.51 -24.57 9.21
C ARG A 178 10.69 -25.05 8.36
N GLY A 179 11.22 -24.19 7.49
CA GLY A 179 12.32 -24.51 6.58
C GLY A 179 13.40 -23.45 6.65
N ARG A 180 14.65 -23.87 6.65
CA ARG A 180 15.86 -23.04 6.56
C ARG A 180 15.66 -21.89 5.56
N GLY A 181 15.40 -20.66 6.03
CA GLY A 181 15.34 -19.48 5.20
C GLY A 181 14.17 -18.50 5.43
N GLY A 182 13.23 -18.75 6.35
CA GLY A 182 12.34 -17.68 6.81
C GLY A 182 13.16 -16.69 7.60
N GLN A 183 13.37 -15.48 7.08
CA GLN A 183 14.11 -14.43 7.79
C GLN A 183 13.41 -14.18 9.12
N SER A 184 14.14 -14.11 10.22
CA SER A 184 13.61 -13.94 11.57
C SER A 184 12.73 -12.68 11.67
N GLY A 185 13.11 -11.60 10.99
CA GLY A 185 12.44 -10.33 10.99
C GLY A 185 11.04 -10.35 10.37
N THR A 186 10.81 -11.08 9.26
CA THR A 186 9.45 -11.20 8.69
C THR A 186 8.50 -11.95 9.61
N ARG A 187 9.01 -12.95 10.35
CA ARG A 187 8.23 -13.68 11.37
C ARG A 187 7.90 -12.76 12.55
N GLU A 188 8.88 -12.08 13.08
CA GLU A 188 8.70 -11.16 14.20
C GLU A 188 7.68 -10.07 13.84
N PHE A 189 7.75 -9.53 12.63
CA PHE A 189 6.79 -8.56 12.12
C PHE A 189 5.37 -9.13 12.07
N ILE A 190 5.16 -10.31 11.44
CA ILE A 190 3.81 -10.85 11.28
C ILE A 190 3.18 -11.27 12.62
N GLU A 191 3.97 -11.85 13.53
CA GLU A 191 3.52 -12.16 14.89
C GLU A 191 3.12 -10.89 15.64
N TYR A 192 3.90 -9.81 15.49
CA TYR A 192 3.61 -8.52 16.10
C TYR A 192 2.32 -7.92 15.57
N VAL A 193 2.17 -7.74 14.24
CA VAL A 193 1.00 -7.08 13.68
C VAL A 193 -0.29 -7.89 13.90
N GLN A 194 -0.21 -9.22 13.90
CA GLN A 194 -1.36 -10.08 14.21
C GLN A 194 -1.77 -10.05 15.69
N SER A 195 -0.88 -9.62 16.59
CA SER A 195 -1.20 -9.44 18.01
C SER A 195 -1.96 -8.15 18.31
N LEU A 196 -1.99 -7.21 17.36
CA LEU A 196 -2.62 -5.91 17.53
C LEU A 196 -4.14 -6.01 17.31
N SER A 197 -4.94 -5.62 18.31
CA SER A 197 -6.42 -5.66 18.23
C SER A 197 -7.01 -4.60 17.31
N ASN A 198 -6.26 -3.54 17.02
CA ASN A 198 -6.66 -2.44 16.14
C ASN A 198 -6.24 -2.66 14.67
N TYR A 199 -5.70 -3.84 14.33
CA TYR A 199 -5.40 -4.24 12.96
C TYR A 199 -6.11 -5.53 12.57
N GLU A 200 -6.57 -5.58 11.31
CA GLU A 200 -7.03 -6.81 10.67
C GLU A 200 -6.00 -7.24 9.62
N THR A 201 -5.34 -8.38 9.86
CA THR A 201 -4.23 -8.85 9.02
C THR A 201 -4.56 -10.18 8.35
N THR A 202 -4.39 -10.21 7.03
CA THR A 202 -4.48 -11.40 6.18
C THR A 202 -3.17 -11.60 5.40
N ILE A 203 -2.98 -12.78 4.81
CA ILE A 203 -1.78 -13.08 4.00
C ILE A 203 -2.23 -13.65 2.66
N ASP A 204 -1.80 -13.01 1.57
CA ASP A 204 -1.90 -13.54 0.22
C ASP A 204 -0.63 -14.31 -0.15
N SER A 205 -0.78 -15.60 -0.44
CA SER A 205 0.35 -16.50 -0.73
C SER A 205 0.49 -16.88 -2.21
N ARG A 206 -0.24 -16.22 -3.12
CA ARG A 206 -0.26 -16.55 -4.56
C ARG A 206 1.03 -16.23 -5.28
N GLY A 207 1.80 -15.25 -4.78
CA GLY A 207 3.09 -14.83 -5.34
C GLY A 207 4.23 -15.09 -4.37
N GLY A 208 4.97 -14.04 -4.02
CA GLY A 208 6.06 -14.07 -3.05
C GLY A 208 5.60 -14.08 -1.58
N GLY A 209 4.30 -13.98 -1.33
CA GLY A 209 3.67 -13.84 -0.02
C GLY A 209 3.61 -12.38 0.43
N VAL A 210 2.39 -11.83 0.53
CA VAL A 210 2.13 -10.45 0.95
C VAL A 210 1.21 -10.45 2.15
N SER A 211 1.64 -9.85 3.27
CA SER A 211 0.71 -9.51 4.36
C SER A 211 -0.07 -8.25 4.01
N ILE A 212 -1.34 -8.23 4.40
CA ILE A 212 -2.27 -7.12 4.17
C ILE A 212 -2.89 -6.80 5.52
N SER A 213 -2.53 -5.65 6.09
CA SER A 213 -2.91 -5.23 7.44
C SER A 213 -3.66 -3.92 7.39
N TYR A 214 -4.97 -3.96 7.67
CA TYR A 214 -5.83 -2.77 7.71
C TYR A 214 -5.91 -2.19 9.12
N LYS A 215 -5.62 -0.90 9.27
CA LYS A 215 -5.80 -0.18 10.54
C LYS A 215 -7.29 0.09 10.79
N LYS A 216 -7.85 -0.43 11.88
CA LYS A 216 -9.28 -0.33 12.22
C LYS A 216 -9.58 0.75 13.25
N ALA A 217 -8.61 1.06 14.10
CA ALA A 217 -8.70 2.08 15.15
C ALA A 217 -7.30 2.64 15.49
N GLU A 218 -7.23 3.65 16.33
CA GLU A 218 -5.97 4.15 16.90
C GLU A 218 -5.42 3.19 17.96
#